data_1f9f33f9d03ee174da4691a22c3b2abe
#
_entry.id   1f9f33f9d03ee174da4691a22c3b2abe
#
_cell.length_a   1.000
_cell.length_b   1.000
_cell.length_c   1.000
_cell.angle_alpha   90.00
_cell.angle_beta   90.00
_cell.angle_gamma   90.00
#
_symmetry.space_group_name_H-M   'P 1'
#
loop_
_entity.id
_entity.type
_entity.pdbx_description
1 polymer ?
#
loop_
_entity_poly.entity_id
_entity_poly.type
_entity_poly.pdbx_seq_one_letter_code
_entity_poly.pdbx_strand_id
1 'polypeptide(L)'
;MKRKKKNILARFGEWNMCLNVMEKVLQDKKIAYTKNEMAKMYGPSIQVFYNNKLLAKIEIDFEIPHRFDLKYTSKEGNAEFPMYIHRQDLGCYESMLAILIERYGGDFPTWMAPVQCIIIPEYDEYIDYSNEMKEKLRDRRVRVETDFSDKTVAEKIKRAKKFKIPYIALIGKEEFNNNKVSVIRRGKEEIKEYTIE
;
A
#
# COMPACT_ATOMS: atom_id res chain seq x y z
N MET A 1 -44.34 -17.91 15.19
CA MET A 1 -43.30 -18.82 14.67
C MET A 1 -43.23 -18.94 13.13
N LYS A 2 -44.31 -18.81 12.37
CA LYS A 2 -44.30 -18.89 10.88
C LYS A 2 -43.60 -17.73 10.17
N ARG A 3 -43.59 -16.49 10.68
CA ARG A 3 -42.91 -15.33 10.06
C ARG A 3 -41.38 -15.44 10.09
N LYS A 4 -40.77 -16.01 11.15
CA LYS A 4 -39.30 -16.19 11.23
C LYS A 4 -38.77 -17.20 10.18
N LYS A 5 -39.51 -18.31 9.91
CA LYS A 5 -39.09 -19.29 8.90
C LYS A 5 -39.12 -18.75 7.46
N LYS A 6 -40.09 -17.89 7.12
CA LYS A 6 -40.19 -17.30 5.77
C LYS A 6 -39.03 -16.34 5.48
N ASN A 7 -38.62 -15.52 6.48
CA ASN A 7 -37.48 -14.62 6.34
C ASN A 7 -36.13 -15.34 6.22
N ILE A 8 -35.97 -16.48 6.89
CA ILE A 8 -34.75 -17.29 6.78
C ILE A 8 -34.62 -17.89 5.37
N LEU A 9 -35.70 -18.42 4.82
CA LEU A 9 -35.69 -19.02 3.45
C LEU A 9 -35.45 -17.95 2.36
N ALA A 10 -36.01 -16.74 2.51
CA ALA A 10 -35.75 -15.65 1.58
C ALA A 10 -34.26 -15.22 1.61
N ARG A 11 -33.65 -15.15 2.80
CA ARG A 11 -32.21 -14.85 2.97
C ARG A 11 -31.31 -15.90 2.30
N PHE A 12 -31.67 -17.18 2.32
CA PHE A 12 -30.91 -18.20 1.59
C PHE A 12 -30.97 -18.03 0.08
N GLY A 13 -32.08 -17.53 -0.47
CA GLY A 13 -32.16 -17.17 -1.90
C GLY A 13 -31.23 -16.03 -2.29
N GLU A 14 -31.24 -14.95 -1.53
CA GLU A 14 -30.35 -13.80 -1.71
C GLU A 14 -28.88 -14.17 -1.56
N TRP A 15 -28.55 -14.99 -0.56
CA TRP A 15 -27.21 -15.53 -0.32
C TRP A 15 -26.69 -16.31 -1.53
N ASN A 16 -27.50 -17.25 -2.05
CA ASN A 16 -27.14 -18.06 -3.20
C ASN A 16 -26.97 -17.20 -4.47
N MET A 17 -27.82 -16.19 -4.65
CA MET A 17 -27.68 -15.24 -5.74
C MET A 17 -26.34 -14.51 -5.68
N CYS A 18 -25.96 -14.02 -4.50
CA CYS A 18 -24.68 -13.34 -4.32
C CYS A 18 -23.48 -14.26 -4.53
N LEU A 19 -23.55 -15.51 -4.05
CA LEU A 19 -22.50 -16.50 -4.30
C LEU A 19 -22.33 -16.76 -5.80
N ASN A 20 -23.42 -16.93 -6.54
CA ASN A 20 -23.36 -17.16 -7.98
C ASN A 20 -22.74 -15.97 -8.72
N VAL A 21 -23.07 -14.73 -8.32
CA VAL A 21 -22.47 -13.52 -8.89
C VAL A 21 -20.96 -13.46 -8.58
N MET A 22 -20.57 -13.73 -7.32
CA MET A 22 -19.16 -13.75 -6.92
C MET A 22 -18.35 -14.77 -7.72
N GLU A 23 -18.89 -16.00 -7.85
CA GLU A 23 -18.26 -17.07 -8.62
C GLU A 23 -18.11 -16.69 -10.09
N LYS A 24 -19.18 -16.16 -10.70
CA LYS A 24 -19.13 -15.70 -12.08
C LYS A 24 -18.02 -14.66 -12.30
N VAL A 25 -17.92 -13.66 -11.43
CA VAL A 25 -16.88 -12.62 -11.52
C VAL A 25 -15.47 -13.23 -11.42
N LEU A 26 -15.24 -14.18 -10.50
CA LEU A 26 -13.95 -14.85 -10.37
C LEU A 26 -13.60 -15.67 -11.61
N GLN A 27 -14.58 -16.37 -12.19
CA GLN A 27 -14.44 -17.16 -13.42
C GLN A 27 -14.15 -16.25 -14.63
N ASP A 28 -14.92 -15.17 -14.82
CA ASP A 28 -14.75 -14.20 -15.91
C ASP A 28 -13.36 -13.55 -15.86
N LYS A 29 -12.84 -13.30 -14.65
CA LYS A 29 -11.49 -12.77 -14.43
C LYS A 29 -10.41 -13.84 -14.41
N LYS A 30 -10.74 -15.11 -14.59
CA LYS A 30 -9.80 -16.25 -14.54
C LYS A 30 -9.00 -16.32 -13.25
N ILE A 31 -9.60 -15.96 -12.13
CA ILE A 31 -8.99 -16.00 -10.80
C ILE A 31 -9.23 -17.38 -10.20
N ALA A 32 -8.15 -18.10 -9.89
CA ALA A 32 -8.25 -19.37 -9.17
C ALA A 32 -8.72 -19.16 -7.72
N TYR A 33 -9.67 -19.96 -7.26
CA TYR A 33 -10.20 -19.87 -5.90
C TYR A 33 -10.56 -21.25 -5.34
N THR A 34 -10.67 -21.32 -4.02
CA THR A 34 -11.20 -22.49 -3.31
C THR A 34 -12.48 -22.10 -2.60
N LYS A 35 -13.48 -22.99 -2.63
CA LYS A 35 -14.71 -22.79 -1.87
C LYS A 35 -14.53 -23.29 -0.43
N ASN A 36 -15.05 -22.52 0.52
CA ASN A 36 -15.14 -22.92 1.91
C ASN A 36 -16.60 -22.80 2.34
N GLU A 37 -17.21 -23.91 2.72
CA GLU A 37 -18.62 -24.00 3.09
C GLU A 37 -18.91 -23.57 4.54
N MET A 38 -17.91 -23.08 5.28
CA MET A 38 -18.15 -22.57 6.64
C MET A 38 -19.12 -21.38 6.59
N ALA A 39 -20.32 -21.59 7.10
CA ALA A 39 -21.34 -20.55 7.20
C ALA A 39 -20.81 -19.39 8.04
N LYS A 40 -20.84 -18.18 7.46
CA LYS A 40 -20.49 -16.95 8.18
C LYS A 40 -21.75 -16.27 8.66
N MET A 41 -21.63 -15.53 9.78
CA MET A 41 -22.77 -14.94 10.46
C MET A 41 -23.47 -13.87 9.62
N TYR A 42 -22.72 -13.13 8.79
CA TYR A 42 -23.25 -11.95 8.10
C TYR A 42 -23.64 -12.20 6.64
N GLY A 43 -22.88 -13.02 5.92
CA GLY A 43 -23.13 -13.32 4.51
C GLY A 43 -21.93 -13.91 3.78
N PRO A 44 -22.03 -14.10 2.45
CA PRO A 44 -20.94 -14.62 1.65
C PRO A 44 -19.78 -13.64 1.55
N SER A 45 -18.56 -14.16 1.43
CA SER A 45 -17.37 -13.31 1.31
C SER A 45 -16.33 -13.92 0.39
N ILE A 46 -15.59 -13.04 -0.31
CA ILE A 46 -14.34 -13.36 -0.98
C ILE A 46 -13.21 -12.93 -0.06
N GLN A 47 -12.24 -13.80 0.16
CA GLN A 47 -11.06 -13.52 0.98
C GLN A 47 -9.80 -13.81 0.18
N VAL A 48 -8.85 -12.91 0.27
CA VAL A 48 -7.54 -13.04 -0.34
C VAL A 48 -6.50 -13.25 0.74
N PHE A 49 -5.70 -14.29 0.60
CA PHE A 49 -4.64 -14.63 1.54
C PHE A 49 -3.28 -14.49 0.87
N TYR A 50 -2.30 -14.06 1.64
CA TYR A 50 -0.89 -14.11 1.29
C TYR A 50 -0.14 -14.78 2.44
N ASN A 51 0.57 -15.89 2.16
CA ASN A 51 1.26 -16.70 3.18
C ASN A 51 0.35 -17.00 4.40
N ASN A 52 -0.88 -17.47 4.17
CA ASN A 52 -1.90 -17.77 5.19
C ASN A 52 -2.36 -16.56 6.05
N LYS A 53 -1.93 -15.34 5.71
CA LYS A 53 -2.42 -14.10 6.34
C LYS A 53 -3.53 -13.51 5.48
N LEU A 54 -4.67 -13.15 6.09
CA LEU A 54 -5.76 -12.45 5.40
C LEU A 54 -5.26 -11.08 4.93
N LEU A 55 -5.25 -10.87 3.62
CA LEU A 55 -4.80 -9.63 2.99
C LEU A 55 -5.97 -8.72 2.63
N ALA A 56 -7.01 -9.27 2.01
CA ALA A 56 -8.18 -8.50 1.61
C ALA A 56 -9.45 -9.32 1.78
N LYS A 57 -10.57 -8.63 1.96
CA LYS A 57 -11.88 -9.25 2.13
C LYS A 57 -12.96 -8.38 1.48
N ILE A 58 -13.89 -9.01 0.77
CA ILE A 58 -15.16 -8.43 0.38
C ILE A 58 -16.24 -9.33 1.00
N GLU A 59 -17.14 -8.75 1.77
CA GLU A 59 -18.23 -9.45 2.44
C GLU A 59 -19.55 -8.76 2.16
N ILE A 60 -20.56 -9.52 1.82
CA ILE A 60 -21.93 -9.05 1.71
C ILE A 60 -22.63 -9.33 3.01
N ASP A 61 -23.20 -8.31 3.64
CA ASP A 61 -23.83 -8.41 4.95
C ASP A 61 -25.32 -8.13 4.81
N PHE A 62 -26.09 -9.15 5.15
CA PHE A 62 -27.55 -9.11 5.21
C PHE A 62 -28.08 -8.94 6.64
N GLU A 63 -27.22 -9.11 7.65
CA GLU A 63 -27.64 -9.20 9.05
C GLU A 63 -27.68 -7.83 9.73
N ILE A 64 -26.67 -6.98 9.52
CA ILE A 64 -26.59 -5.64 10.13
C ILE A 64 -27.81 -4.78 9.78
N PRO A 65 -28.23 -4.67 8.52
CA PRO A 65 -29.43 -3.86 8.19
C PRO A 65 -30.68 -4.32 8.93
N HIS A 66 -30.85 -5.62 9.11
CA HIS A 66 -31.98 -6.16 9.84
C HIS A 66 -31.90 -5.94 11.36
N ARG A 67 -30.70 -6.03 11.94
CA ARG A 67 -30.50 -5.78 13.39
C ARG A 67 -30.81 -4.34 13.79
N PHE A 68 -30.49 -3.39 12.91
CA PHE A 68 -30.72 -1.98 13.15
C PHE A 68 -32.00 -1.44 12.52
N ASP A 69 -32.85 -2.34 11.95
CA ASP A 69 -34.10 -2.00 11.23
C ASP A 69 -33.89 -0.90 10.16
N LEU A 70 -32.75 -0.97 9.46
CA LEU A 70 -32.40 -0.02 8.41
C LEU A 70 -33.20 -0.35 7.15
N LYS A 71 -34.00 0.61 6.69
CA LYS A 71 -34.86 0.44 5.51
C LYS A 71 -34.66 1.59 4.54
N TYR A 72 -34.90 1.29 3.28
CA TYR A 72 -35.01 2.29 2.23
C TYR A 72 -36.34 2.10 1.48
N THR A 73 -36.79 3.12 0.77
CA THR A 73 -37.97 3.03 -0.09
C THR A 73 -37.52 2.59 -1.48
N SER A 74 -37.99 1.42 -1.93
CA SER A 74 -37.71 0.92 -3.28
C SER A 74 -38.41 1.75 -4.36
N LYS A 75 -38.08 1.50 -5.62
CA LYS A 75 -38.70 2.19 -6.75
C LYS A 75 -40.21 1.96 -6.83
N GLU A 76 -40.67 0.86 -6.31
CA GLU A 76 -42.07 0.43 -6.21
C GLU A 76 -42.77 1.05 -4.98
N GLY A 77 -42.07 1.85 -4.18
CA GLY A 77 -42.63 2.49 -2.98
C GLY A 77 -42.66 1.59 -1.74
N ASN A 78 -42.06 0.41 -1.76
CA ASN A 78 -42.00 -0.52 -0.65
C ASN A 78 -40.83 -0.23 0.30
N ALA A 79 -41.01 -0.48 1.60
CA ALA A 79 -39.91 -0.44 2.55
C ALA A 79 -39.10 -1.75 2.48
N GLU A 80 -37.83 -1.67 2.07
CA GLU A 80 -36.93 -2.79 1.89
C GLU A 80 -35.65 -2.64 2.72
N PHE A 81 -35.00 -3.77 3.03
CA PHE A 81 -33.72 -3.76 3.72
C PHE A 81 -32.57 -3.72 2.70
N PRO A 82 -31.58 -2.82 2.88
CA PRO A 82 -30.40 -2.79 2.02
C PRO A 82 -29.48 -3.99 2.29
N MET A 83 -28.62 -4.30 1.31
CA MET A 83 -27.42 -5.10 1.51
C MET A 83 -26.25 -4.19 1.83
N TYR A 84 -25.40 -4.57 2.81
CA TYR A 84 -24.13 -3.90 3.02
C TYR A 84 -23.01 -4.67 2.33
N ILE A 85 -22.12 -3.93 1.70
CA ILE A 85 -20.90 -4.48 1.13
C ILE A 85 -19.74 -3.93 1.95
N HIS A 86 -19.12 -4.81 2.74
CA HIS A 86 -17.90 -4.49 3.46
C HIS A 86 -16.70 -4.82 2.57
N ARG A 87 -15.88 -3.84 2.29
CA ARG A 87 -14.63 -4.02 1.56
C ARG A 87 -13.46 -3.61 2.44
N GLN A 88 -12.54 -4.54 2.63
CA GLN A 88 -11.29 -4.32 3.31
C GLN A 88 -10.16 -4.62 2.33
N ASP A 89 -9.41 -3.60 1.96
CA ASP A 89 -8.24 -3.76 1.12
C ASP A 89 -6.99 -3.77 2.00
N LEU A 90 -6.10 -4.73 1.76
CA LEU A 90 -4.77 -4.82 2.37
C LEU A 90 -4.74 -5.04 3.90
N GLY A 91 -5.84 -5.43 4.53
CA GLY A 91 -5.91 -5.67 5.97
C GLY A 91 -5.69 -4.40 6.80
N CYS A 92 -4.95 -4.50 7.90
CA CYS A 92 -4.47 -3.34 8.65
C CYS A 92 -3.08 -2.91 8.17
N TYR A 93 -2.70 -1.67 8.44
CA TYR A 93 -1.42 -1.09 8.01
C TYR A 93 -0.22 -1.91 8.49
N GLU A 94 -0.25 -2.40 9.72
CA GLU A 94 0.82 -3.19 10.31
C GLU A 94 1.00 -4.53 9.60
N SER A 95 -0.10 -5.21 9.28
CA SER A 95 -0.06 -6.48 8.54
C SER A 95 0.44 -6.29 7.13
N MET A 96 0.01 -5.22 6.45
CA MET A 96 0.49 -4.88 5.12
C MET A 96 1.97 -4.55 5.13
N LEU A 97 2.42 -3.73 6.08
CA LEU A 97 3.84 -3.39 6.24
C LEU A 97 4.69 -4.64 6.51
N ALA A 98 4.23 -5.55 7.36
CA ALA A 98 4.92 -6.81 7.63
C ALA A 98 5.07 -7.65 6.35
N ILE A 99 4.01 -7.78 5.55
CA ILE A 99 4.05 -8.48 4.26
C ILE A 99 5.05 -7.84 3.30
N LEU A 100 5.07 -6.51 3.23
CA LEU A 100 6.00 -5.78 2.37
C LEU A 100 7.45 -5.96 2.82
N ILE A 101 7.72 -5.91 4.12
CA ILE A 101 9.05 -6.17 4.69
C ILE A 101 9.49 -7.60 4.38
N GLU A 102 8.63 -8.60 4.59
CA GLU A 102 8.91 -9.99 4.25
C GLU A 102 9.22 -10.17 2.75
N ARG A 103 8.43 -9.53 1.89
CA ARG A 103 8.57 -9.64 0.43
C ARG A 103 9.83 -8.99 -0.11
N TYR A 104 10.14 -7.79 0.35
CA TYR A 104 11.26 -6.99 -0.16
C TYR A 104 12.51 -7.07 0.71
N GLY A 105 12.44 -7.67 1.90
CA GLY A 105 13.57 -7.70 2.84
C GLY A 105 14.10 -6.30 3.18
N GLY A 106 13.25 -5.28 3.11
CA GLY A 106 13.61 -3.86 3.26
C GLY A 106 14.16 -3.20 1.98
N ASP A 107 14.32 -3.95 0.89
CA ASP A 107 14.78 -3.43 -0.41
C ASP A 107 13.58 -2.91 -1.24
N PHE A 108 12.89 -1.92 -0.68
CA PHE A 108 11.67 -1.40 -1.27
C PHE A 108 11.90 -0.75 -2.63
N PRO A 109 10.96 -0.88 -3.58
CA PRO A 109 10.93 -0.05 -4.78
C PRO A 109 11.01 1.43 -4.41
N THR A 110 11.62 2.24 -5.27
CA THR A 110 11.86 3.67 -4.98
C THR A 110 10.58 4.42 -4.53
N TRP A 111 9.46 4.19 -5.22
CA TRP A 111 8.19 4.85 -4.90
C TRP A 111 7.65 4.52 -3.50
N MET A 112 8.04 3.36 -2.95
CA MET A 112 7.60 2.86 -1.63
C MET A 112 8.65 3.13 -0.53
N ALA A 113 9.91 3.39 -0.89
CA ALA A 113 10.97 3.60 0.09
C ALA A 113 10.65 4.80 1.01
N PRO A 114 10.79 4.68 2.35
CA PRO A 114 10.56 5.77 3.29
C PRO A 114 11.43 7.00 2.98
N VAL A 115 12.71 6.77 2.71
CA VAL A 115 13.67 7.74 2.20
C VAL A 115 14.05 7.29 0.79
N GLN A 116 13.80 8.14 -0.20
CA GLN A 116 14.07 7.82 -1.60
C GLN A 116 15.47 8.25 -2.03
N CYS A 117 15.93 9.35 -1.47
CA CYS A 117 17.26 9.91 -1.72
C CYS A 117 17.88 10.43 -0.43
N ILE A 118 19.17 10.25 -0.27
CA ILE A 118 19.95 10.89 0.78
C ILE A 118 21.04 11.75 0.12
N ILE A 119 21.18 12.99 0.56
CA ILE A 119 22.20 13.92 0.09
C ILE A 119 23.34 13.92 1.10
N ILE A 120 24.55 13.72 0.60
CA ILE A 120 25.78 13.63 1.39
C ILE A 120 26.76 14.69 0.86
N PRO A 121 26.94 15.83 1.56
CA PRO A 121 28.01 16.75 1.24
C PRO A 121 29.35 16.19 1.68
N GLU A 122 30.39 16.48 0.91
CA GLU A 122 31.76 16.09 1.21
C GLU A 122 32.36 16.94 2.35
N TYR A 123 32.06 18.23 2.35
CA TYR A 123 32.51 19.21 3.35
C TYR A 123 31.35 20.09 3.79
N ASP A 124 31.49 20.72 4.96
CA ASP A 124 30.50 21.60 5.58
C ASP A 124 30.15 22.81 4.72
N GLU A 125 31.10 23.29 3.89
CA GLU A 125 30.90 24.41 2.96
C GLU A 125 29.78 24.15 1.92
N TYR A 126 29.40 22.88 1.70
CA TYR A 126 28.32 22.49 0.75
C TYR A 126 26.98 22.23 1.43
N ILE A 127 26.83 22.50 2.74
CA ILE A 127 25.59 22.28 3.49
C ILE A 127 24.45 23.13 2.92
N ASP A 128 24.70 24.40 2.67
CA ASP A 128 23.67 25.33 2.16
C ASP A 128 23.17 24.87 0.77
N TYR A 129 24.08 24.51 -0.11
CA TYR A 129 23.74 23.96 -1.42
C TYR A 129 22.97 22.64 -1.31
N SER A 130 23.37 21.79 -0.36
CA SER A 130 22.65 20.53 -0.08
C SER A 130 21.22 20.76 0.40
N ASN A 131 21.01 21.79 1.22
CA ASN A 131 19.67 22.18 1.68
C ASN A 131 18.83 22.75 0.55
N GLU A 132 19.37 23.61 -0.32
CA GLU A 132 18.68 24.10 -1.52
C GLU A 132 18.24 22.92 -2.41
N MET A 133 19.13 21.98 -2.65
CA MET A 133 18.89 20.78 -3.42
C MET A 133 17.78 19.92 -2.80
N LYS A 134 17.81 19.77 -1.48
CA LYS A 134 16.78 19.06 -0.70
C LYS A 134 15.40 19.69 -0.91
N GLU A 135 15.28 21.01 -0.79
CA GLU A 135 14.00 21.69 -0.96
C GLU A 135 13.49 21.55 -2.41
N LYS A 136 14.34 21.71 -3.43
CA LYS A 136 13.95 21.44 -4.83
C LYS A 136 13.40 20.03 -5.06
N LEU A 137 14.02 19.03 -4.43
CA LEU A 137 13.53 17.64 -4.52
C LEU A 137 12.23 17.44 -3.74
N ARG A 138 12.06 18.08 -2.58
CA ARG A 138 10.83 18.03 -1.78
C ARG A 138 9.64 18.66 -2.51
N ASP A 139 9.86 19.77 -3.20
CA ASP A 139 8.83 20.42 -4.03
C ASP A 139 8.32 19.47 -5.14
N ARG A 140 9.19 18.59 -5.60
CA ARG A 140 8.85 17.51 -6.55
C ARG A 140 8.31 16.23 -5.86
N ARG A 141 7.98 16.31 -4.56
CA ARG A 141 7.44 15.22 -3.73
C ARG A 141 8.39 14.03 -3.58
N VAL A 142 9.68 14.23 -3.66
CA VAL A 142 10.70 13.24 -3.33
C VAL A 142 10.94 13.23 -1.83
N ARG A 143 10.90 12.07 -1.19
CA ARG A 143 11.27 11.92 0.22
C ARG A 143 12.79 11.88 0.33
N VAL A 144 13.37 13.01 0.68
CA VAL A 144 14.81 13.23 0.71
C VAL A 144 15.28 13.61 2.10
N GLU A 145 16.41 13.06 2.50
CA GLU A 145 17.14 13.38 3.72
C GLU A 145 18.56 13.85 3.41
N THR A 146 19.22 14.46 4.39
CA THR A 146 20.61 14.91 4.32
C THR A 146 21.39 14.27 5.46
N ASP A 147 22.64 13.87 5.22
CA ASP A 147 23.54 13.37 6.25
C ASP A 147 24.69 14.35 6.49
N PHE A 148 24.51 15.22 7.50
CA PHE A 148 25.50 16.20 7.95
C PHE A 148 26.29 15.72 9.18
N SER A 149 26.26 14.40 9.47
CA SER A 149 27.03 13.87 10.60
C SER A 149 28.53 14.04 10.38
N ASP A 150 29.26 14.15 11.48
CA ASP A 150 30.72 14.24 11.49
C ASP A 150 31.37 12.87 11.22
N LYS A 151 31.13 12.33 10.04
CA LYS A 151 31.65 11.05 9.54
C LYS A 151 32.23 11.21 8.16
N THR A 152 33.13 10.33 7.78
CA THR A 152 33.67 10.31 6.42
C THR A 152 32.57 10.01 5.39
N VAL A 153 32.72 10.53 4.18
CA VAL A 153 31.77 10.26 3.07
C VAL A 153 31.58 8.76 2.85
N ALA A 154 32.66 7.99 2.96
CA ALA A 154 32.62 6.52 2.82
C ALA A 154 31.72 5.85 3.88
N GLU A 155 31.78 6.31 5.13
CA GLU A 155 30.94 5.81 6.22
C GLU A 155 29.47 6.21 6.03
N LYS A 156 29.21 7.45 5.60
CA LYS A 156 27.84 7.93 5.26
C LYS A 156 27.25 7.09 4.12
N ILE A 157 28.02 6.83 3.07
CA ILE A 157 27.60 5.95 1.94
C ILE A 157 27.33 4.53 2.45
N LYS A 158 28.21 3.95 3.28
CA LYS A 158 28.02 2.62 3.87
C LYS A 158 26.73 2.55 4.69
N ARG A 159 26.46 3.59 5.48
CA ARG A 159 25.23 3.72 6.28
C ARG A 159 24.00 3.79 5.36
N ALA A 160 24.00 4.62 4.33
CA ALA A 160 22.90 4.74 3.36
C ALA A 160 22.62 3.42 2.65
N LYS A 161 23.68 2.68 2.24
CA LYS A 161 23.57 1.33 1.67
C LYS A 161 22.99 0.33 2.66
N LYS A 162 23.38 0.39 3.94
CA LYS A 162 22.83 -0.47 5.01
C LYS A 162 21.32 -0.25 5.20
N PHE A 163 20.85 1.01 5.11
CA PHE A 163 19.43 1.36 5.16
C PHE A 163 18.70 1.14 3.84
N LYS A 164 19.39 0.62 2.83
CA LYS A 164 18.83 0.29 1.51
C LYS A 164 18.17 1.50 0.83
N ILE A 165 18.71 2.69 1.05
CA ILE A 165 18.22 3.92 0.41
C ILE A 165 18.44 3.81 -1.10
N PRO A 166 17.40 4.05 -1.95
CA PRO A 166 17.46 3.85 -3.39
C PRO A 166 18.48 4.73 -4.11
N TYR A 167 18.62 5.98 -3.68
CA TYR A 167 19.54 6.92 -4.30
C TYR A 167 20.40 7.64 -3.26
N ILE A 168 21.68 7.76 -3.53
CA ILE A 168 22.65 8.51 -2.72
C ILE A 168 23.19 9.61 -3.63
N ALA A 169 22.97 10.85 -3.26
CA ALA A 169 23.44 12.05 -3.96
C ALA A 169 24.68 12.59 -3.25
N LEU A 170 25.77 12.69 -3.95
CA LEU A 170 27.03 13.23 -3.44
C LEU A 170 27.22 14.66 -3.95
N ILE A 171 27.70 15.53 -3.08
CA ILE A 171 28.01 16.91 -3.41
C ILE A 171 29.44 17.21 -2.95
N GLY A 172 30.32 17.35 -3.91
CA GLY A 172 31.69 17.79 -3.74
C GLY A 172 31.94 19.09 -4.49
N LYS A 173 33.22 19.46 -4.61
CA LYS A 173 33.65 20.70 -5.25
C LYS A 173 33.25 20.78 -6.74
N GLU A 174 33.35 19.68 -7.46
CA GLU A 174 33.02 19.64 -8.88
C GLU A 174 31.53 19.79 -9.10
N GLU A 175 30.72 19.09 -8.29
CA GLU A 175 29.25 19.16 -8.35
C GLU A 175 28.76 20.57 -8.01
N PHE A 176 29.31 21.19 -6.97
CA PHE A 176 28.96 22.55 -6.57
C PHE A 176 29.26 23.56 -7.68
N ASN A 177 30.46 23.51 -8.26
CA ASN A 177 30.91 24.48 -9.29
C ASN A 177 30.09 24.34 -10.60
N ASN A 178 29.62 23.14 -10.90
CA ASN A 178 28.90 22.84 -12.15
C ASN A 178 27.36 22.82 -11.97
N ASN A 179 26.84 23.14 -10.79
CA ASN A 179 25.41 22.98 -10.44
C ASN A 179 24.87 21.59 -10.75
N LYS A 180 25.64 20.56 -10.40
CA LYS A 180 25.32 19.16 -10.62
C LYS A 180 25.26 18.39 -9.30
N VAL A 181 24.93 17.14 -9.39
CA VAL A 181 24.96 16.16 -8.30
C VAL A 181 25.39 14.81 -8.85
N SER A 182 26.29 14.14 -8.15
CA SER A 182 26.70 12.77 -8.46
C SER A 182 25.81 11.78 -7.75
N VAL A 183 25.13 10.90 -8.47
CA VAL A 183 24.12 9.99 -7.93
C VAL A 183 24.56 8.55 -8.05
N ILE A 184 24.55 7.84 -6.93
CA ILE A 184 24.71 6.40 -6.84
C ILE A 184 23.32 5.78 -6.70
N ARG A 185 22.95 4.91 -7.63
CA ARG A 185 21.70 4.14 -7.56
C ARG A 185 21.95 2.79 -6.90
N ARG A 186 21.08 2.40 -5.97
CA ARG A 186 21.11 1.07 -5.36
C ARG A 186 21.15 -0.05 -6.40
N GLY A 187 22.06 -1.02 -6.19
CA GLY A 187 22.26 -2.14 -7.10
C GLY A 187 23.01 -1.81 -8.40
N LYS A 188 23.52 -0.59 -8.53
CA LYS A 188 24.45 -0.18 -9.60
C LYS A 188 25.68 0.43 -8.99
N GLU A 189 26.86 0.11 -9.54
CA GLU A 189 28.14 0.69 -9.12
C GLU A 189 28.45 2.00 -9.88
N GLU A 190 27.70 2.27 -10.95
CA GLU A 190 27.89 3.43 -11.79
C GLU A 190 27.42 4.71 -11.10
N ILE A 191 28.29 5.70 -11.04
CA ILE A 191 27.94 7.07 -10.58
C ILE A 191 27.51 7.85 -11.81
N LYS A 192 26.36 8.50 -11.75
CA LYS A 192 25.87 9.37 -12.82
C LYS A 192 25.70 10.80 -12.33
N GLU A 193 26.15 11.73 -13.12
CA GLU A 193 25.93 13.17 -12.86
C GLU A 193 24.56 13.60 -13.40
N TYR A 194 23.89 14.43 -12.64
CA TYR A 194 22.62 15.04 -13.03
C TYR A 194 22.64 16.54 -12.71
N THR A 195 22.08 17.33 -13.60
CA THR A 195 21.75 18.74 -13.34
C THR A 195 20.36 18.79 -12.69
N ILE A 196 20.19 19.61 -11.66
CA ILE A 196 18.88 19.82 -11.03
C ILE A 196 18.35 21.18 -11.50
N GLU A 197 17.48 21.14 -12.47
CA GLU A 197 16.72 22.29 -12.97
C GLU A 197 15.49 22.57 -12.11
#